data_cd4e483af1929db4b9aa2b789aaa882b
#
_entry.id   cd4e483af1929db4b9aa2b789aaa882b
#
_cell.length_a   1.000
_cell.length_b   1.000
_cell.length_c   1.000
_cell.angle_alpha   90.00
_cell.angle_beta   90.00
_cell.angle_gamma   90.00
#
_symmetry.space_group_name_H-M   'P 1'
#
loop_
_entity.id
_entity.type
_entity.pdbx_description
1 polymer ?
#
loop_
_entity_poly.entity_id
_entity_poly.type
_entity_poly.pdbx_seq_one_letter_code
_entity_poly.pdbx_strand_id
1 'polypeptide(L)'
;MKKLLIIALALLSVSIVRADEGMWLLSKLKPLNIEKMQQMGFKLTAEDIYDVNKPGIKDAIVGLGNAGRPFRHFCSGEIISPNGLMLTNHHCGFSAIQSHSSVEHDYLADGFWAYKMEDELPNPDVTASILERMEDVTDRIAPFLKDDMSEMDRGAIIDSISAVIVKEAVAGTKLSGQVQPMFEGNQFFLFLYTIYKDVRLVGAPPQSMGKFGGDTDNWMWPRHTADFSMFRIYTAPDGSPAEYSKDNVPLKPKHYLPVSAKGVKD
;
A
#
# COMPACT_ATOMS: atom_id res chain seq x y z
N MET A 1 -53.25 -18.20 12.91
CA MET A 1 -53.09 -17.30 11.76
C MET A 1 -52.15 -16.12 12.03
N LYS A 2 -52.34 -15.27 13.07
CA LYS A 2 -51.46 -14.10 13.35
C LYS A 2 -50.01 -14.49 13.59
N LYS A 3 -49.70 -15.59 14.28
CA LYS A 3 -48.31 -16.05 14.52
C LYS A 3 -47.61 -16.54 13.25
N LEU A 4 -48.35 -17.18 12.34
CA LEU A 4 -47.81 -17.58 11.03
C LEU A 4 -47.53 -16.39 10.11
N LEU A 5 -48.38 -15.35 10.19
CA LEU A 5 -48.16 -14.12 9.43
C LEU A 5 -46.90 -13.36 9.90
N ILE A 6 -46.66 -13.33 11.23
CA ILE A 6 -45.45 -12.71 11.80
C ILE A 6 -44.22 -13.48 11.41
N ILE A 7 -44.26 -14.81 11.41
CA ILE A 7 -43.12 -15.64 10.96
C ILE A 7 -42.86 -15.45 9.45
N ALA A 8 -43.92 -15.38 8.64
CA ALA A 8 -43.80 -15.13 7.22
C ALA A 8 -43.26 -13.72 6.93
N LEU A 9 -43.68 -12.69 7.70
CA LEU A 9 -43.12 -11.34 7.58
C LEU A 9 -41.64 -11.29 8.05
N ALA A 10 -41.29 -12.01 9.11
CA ALA A 10 -39.88 -12.09 9.58
C ALA A 10 -39.00 -12.84 8.60
N LEU A 11 -39.48 -13.83 7.89
CA LEU A 11 -38.77 -14.54 6.84
C LEU A 11 -38.65 -13.72 5.55
N LEU A 12 -39.61 -12.84 5.25
CA LEU A 12 -39.55 -11.90 4.14
C LEU A 12 -38.61 -10.70 4.41
N SER A 13 -38.35 -10.42 5.67
CA SER A 13 -37.38 -9.35 6.06
C SER A 13 -35.91 -9.83 6.14
N VAL A 14 -35.63 -11.09 5.86
CA VAL A 14 -34.26 -11.53 5.58
C VAL A 14 -33.89 -10.97 4.21
N SER A 15 -33.66 -9.67 4.17
CA SER A 15 -32.87 -9.04 3.09
C SER A 15 -31.59 -9.85 3.02
N ILE A 16 -31.34 -10.50 1.89
CA ILE A 16 -30.03 -11.10 1.63
C ILE A 16 -29.07 -9.92 1.57
N VAL A 17 -28.52 -9.54 2.71
CA VAL A 17 -27.42 -8.59 2.78
C VAL A 17 -26.25 -9.32 2.12
N ARG A 18 -26.08 -9.08 0.83
CA ARG A 18 -24.88 -9.50 0.12
C ARG A 18 -23.80 -8.51 0.52
N ALA A 19 -22.93 -8.91 1.43
CA ALA A 19 -21.69 -8.22 1.62
C ALA A 19 -20.81 -8.44 0.38
N ASP A 20 -20.15 -7.39 -0.07
CA ASP A 20 -19.12 -7.52 -1.08
C ASP A 20 -17.85 -7.99 -0.38
N GLU A 21 -17.38 -9.17 -0.73
CA GLU A 21 -16.27 -9.82 -0.05
C GLU A 21 -14.96 -9.63 -0.81
N GLY A 22 -13.87 -9.58 -0.04
CA GLY A 22 -12.51 -9.77 -0.49
C GLY A 22 -11.78 -8.50 -0.92
N MET A 23 -10.46 -8.60 -0.95
CA MET A 23 -9.58 -7.66 -1.63
C MET A 23 -9.27 -8.21 -3.02
N TRP A 24 -9.72 -7.51 -4.04
CA TRP A 24 -9.55 -7.94 -5.42
C TRP A 24 -8.16 -7.61 -5.94
N LEU A 25 -7.51 -8.57 -6.61
CA LEU A 25 -6.27 -8.31 -7.34
C LEU A 25 -6.52 -7.27 -8.43
N LEU A 26 -5.69 -6.23 -8.50
CA LEU A 26 -5.87 -5.10 -9.42
C LEU A 26 -5.93 -5.56 -10.89
N SER A 27 -5.11 -6.54 -11.27
CA SER A 27 -5.11 -7.12 -12.62
C SER A 27 -6.38 -7.92 -12.96
N LYS A 28 -7.19 -8.29 -11.98
CA LYS A 28 -8.43 -9.05 -12.15
C LYS A 28 -9.70 -8.19 -11.98
N LEU A 29 -9.61 -6.89 -11.73
CA LEU A 29 -10.76 -6.02 -11.55
C LEU A 29 -11.71 -6.02 -12.74
N LYS A 30 -11.16 -5.94 -13.97
CA LYS A 30 -11.96 -5.89 -15.20
C LYS A 30 -12.87 -7.11 -15.38
N PRO A 31 -12.39 -8.36 -15.27
CA PRO A 31 -13.24 -9.53 -15.41
C PRO A 31 -14.14 -9.81 -14.22
N LEU A 32 -13.81 -9.30 -13.02
CA LEU A 32 -14.47 -9.75 -11.80
C LEU A 32 -15.46 -8.73 -11.22
N ASN A 33 -15.09 -7.47 -11.09
CA ASN A 33 -15.84 -6.59 -10.20
C ASN A 33 -16.11 -5.17 -10.70
N ILE A 34 -15.45 -4.70 -11.74
CA ILE A 34 -15.53 -3.30 -12.18
C ILE A 34 -16.96 -2.89 -12.58
N GLU A 35 -17.71 -3.76 -13.22
CA GLU A 35 -19.08 -3.48 -13.63
C GLU A 35 -19.99 -3.24 -12.43
N LYS A 36 -19.85 -4.05 -11.37
CA LYS A 36 -20.59 -3.91 -10.13
C LYS A 36 -20.23 -2.60 -9.42
N MET A 37 -18.95 -2.27 -9.35
CA MET A 37 -18.48 -1.00 -8.79
C MET A 37 -19.10 0.20 -9.55
N GLN A 38 -19.16 0.12 -10.85
CA GLN A 38 -19.76 1.18 -11.69
C GLN A 38 -21.29 1.28 -11.48
N GLN A 39 -22.00 0.17 -11.32
CA GLN A 39 -23.43 0.16 -10.95
C GLN A 39 -23.67 0.81 -9.58
N MET A 40 -22.71 0.71 -8.66
CA MET A 40 -22.73 1.39 -7.34
C MET A 40 -22.35 2.88 -7.42
N GLY A 41 -22.01 3.41 -8.59
CA GLY A 41 -21.68 4.81 -8.80
C GLY A 41 -20.19 5.11 -8.98
N PHE A 42 -19.33 4.07 -9.02
CA PHE A 42 -17.91 4.25 -9.34
C PHE A 42 -17.76 4.72 -10.80
N LYS A 43 -16.98 5.77 -11.04
CA LYS A 43 -16.90 6.43 -12.34
C LYS A 43 -15.62 6.15 -13.12
N LEU A 44 -14.67 5.45 -12.49
CA LEU A 44 -13.41 5.11 -13.12
C LEU A 44 -13.50 3.76 -13.83
N THR A 45 -12.54 3.50 -14.71
CA THR A 45 -12.35 2.21 -15.36
C THR A 45 -11.35 1.34 -14.59
N ALA A 46 -11.24 0.07 -14.94
CA ALA A 46 -10.20 -0.80 -14.39
C ALA A 46 -8.80 -0.30 -14.77
N GLU A 47 -8.66 0.24 -15.97
CA GLU A 47 -7.41 0.79 -16.50
C GLU A 47 -6.99 2.09 -15.77
N ASP A 48 -7.92 2.89 -15.27
CA ASP A 48 -7.61 4.06 -14.43
C ASP A 48 -7.02 3.64 -13.07
N ILE A 49 -7.37 2.44 -12.59
CA ILE A 49 -6.84 1.88 -11.35
C ILE A 49 -5.50 1.20 -11.61
N TYR A 50 -5.47 0.30 -12.59
CA TYR A 50 -4.30 -0.52 -12.92
C TYR A 50 -4.14 -0.70 -14.42
N ASP A 51 -3.07 -0.17 -14.97
CA ASP A 51 -2.59 -0.41 -16.32
C ASP A 51 -1.07 -0.51 -16.30
N VAL A 52 -0.48 -1.40 -17.13
CA VAL A 52 0.99 -1.59 -17.21
C VAL A 52 1.64 -0.50 -18.06
N ASN A 53 0.87 0.09 -18.98
CA ASN A 53 1.38 1.01 -20.00
C ASN A 53 1.00 2.47 -19.73
N LYS A 54 0.05 2.70 -18.83
CA LYS A 54 -0.45 4.04 -18.51
C LYS A 54 -0.37 4.32 -17.01
N PRO A 55 -0.01 5.55 -16.62
CA PRO A 55 -0.13 5.97 -15.24
C PRO A 55 -1.57 5.85 -14.73
N GLY A 56 -1.74 5.36 -13.51
CA GLY A 56 -3.04 5.21 -12.87
C GLY A 56 -2.93 5.30 -11.34
N ILE A 57 -4.03 5.03 -10.66
CA ILE A 57 -4.09 5.12 -9.19
C ILE A 57 -2.99 4.28 -8.52
N LYS A 58 -2.69 3.09 -9.07
CA LYS A 58 -1.62 2.22 -8.52
C LYS A 58 -0.27 2.93 -8.39
N ASP A 59 0.04 3.88 -9.29
CA ASP A 59 1.34 4.58 -9.30
C ASP A 59 1.44 5.65 -8.22
N ALA A 60 0.32 5.98 -7.57
CA ALA A 60 0.29 6.87 -6.42
C ALA A 60 0.31 6.12 -5.08
N ILE A 61 0.12 4.79 -5.08
CA ILE A 61 0.07 3.99 -3.86
C ILE A 61 1.45 3.41 -3.56
N VAL A 62 1.85 3.55 -2.31
CA VAL A 62 3.17 3.18 -1.81
C VAL A 62 3.04 2.10 -0.74
N GLY A 63 3.83 1.04 -0.85
CA GLY A 63 4.06 0.11 0.23
C GLY A 63 5.26 0.57 1.08
N LEU A 64 5.06 0.81 2.37
CA LEU A 64 6.13 1.14 3.30
C LEU A 64 6.73 -0.14 3.88
N GLY A 65 8.03 -0.34 3.67
CA GLY A 65 8.77 -1.50 4.13
C GLY A 65 10.02 -1.12 4.92
N ASN A 66 10.67 -2.10 5.52
CA ASN A 66 11.98 -1.91 6.14
C ASN A 66 13.09 -2.19 5.13
N ALA A 67 14.23 -1.51 5.26
CA ALA A 67 15.38 -1.65 4.36
C ALA A 67 15.85 -3.10 4.17
N GLY A 68 15.85 -3.90 5.24
CA GLY A 68 16.23 -5.32 5.19
C GLY A 68 15.18 -6.26 4.60
N ARG A 69 13.91 -5.82 4.50
CA ARG A 69 12.78 -6.60 4.01
C ARG A 69 11.77 -5.72 3.28
N PRO A 70 12.14 -5.11 2.14
CA PRO A 70 11.35 -4.07 1.49
C PRO A 70 9.99 -4.55 0.95
N PHE A 71 9.84 -5.85 0.69
CA PHE A 71 8.58 -6.44 0.24
C PHE A 71 7.61 -6.79 1.39
N ARG A 72 8.08 -6.80 2.64
CA ARG A 72 7.24 -7.00 3.79
C ARG A 72 6.73 -5.63 4.26
N HIS A 73 5.72 -5.14 3.53
CA HIS A 73 5.11 -3.85 3.83
C HIS A 73 4.43 -3.90 5.20
N PHE A 74 4.79 -2.96 6.07
CA PHE A 74 4.15 -2.80 7.37
C PHE A 74 2.99 -1.81 7.32
N CYS A 75 3.00 -0.91 6.32
CA CYS A 75 1.96 0.08 6.05
C CYS A 75 1.87 0.40 4.57
N SER A 76 0.83 1.14 4.20
CA SER A 76 0.68 1.79 2.91
C SER A 76 0.63 3.31 3.09
N GLY A 77 0.92 4.02 2.01
CA GLY A 77 0.77 5.45 1.91
C GLY A 77 0.38 5.85 0.49
N GLU A 78 0.02 7.10 0.31
CA GLU A 78 -0.32 7.65 -0.99
C GLU A 78 0.49 8.91 -1.31
N ILE A 79 0.97 9.01 -2.54
CA ILE A 79 1.66 10.21 -3.03
C ILE A 79 0.59 11.26 -3.35
N ILE A 80 0.69 12.42 -2.72
CA ILE A 80 -0.31 13.50 -2.79
C ILE A 80 0.20 14.77 -3.50
N SER A 81 1.41 14.73 -4.04
CA SER A 81 1.99 15.88 -4.73
C SER A 81 2.88 15.49 -5.90
N PRO A 82 3.12 16.40 -6.84
CA PRO A 82 4.05 16.16 -7.96
C PRO A 82 5.52 16.11 -7.54
N ASN A 83 5.83 16.34 -6.27
CA ASN A 83 7.17 16.33 -5.68
C ASN A 83 7.34 15.26 -4.62
N GLY A 84 6.71 14.09 -4.80
CA GLY A 84 6.93 12.91 -3.97
C GLY A 84 6.47 13.02 -2.52
N LEU A 85 5.69 14.06 -2.14
CA LEU A 85 5.08 14.13 -0.81
C LEU A 85 4.06 13.00 -0.67
N MET A 86 4.21 12.22 0.38
CA MET A 86 3.40 11.04 0.68
C MET A 86 2.70 11.23 2.02
N LEU A 87 1.45 10.81 2.07
CA LEU A 87 0.63 10.75 3.28
C LEU A 87 0.49 9.29 3.73
N THR A 88 0.54 9.06 5.05
CA THR A 88 0.24 7.77 5.67
C THR A 88 -0.29 8.00 7.08
N ASN A 89 -0.65 6.95 7.82
CA ASN A 89 -1.11 7.08 9.19
C ASN A 89 0.00 7.51 10.15
N HIS A 90 -0.36 8.16 11.26
CA HIS A 90 0.56 8.52 12.33
C HIS A 90 1.21 7.28 12.96
N HIS A 91 0.41 6.24 13.22
CA HIS A 91 0.93 5.00 13.78
C HIS A 91 1.90 4.28 12.83
N CYS A 92 1.79 4.47 11.51
CA CYS A 92 2.77 3.98 10.53
C CYS A 92 4.09 4.75 10.61
N GLY A 93 4.04 6.04 10.88
CA GLY A 93 5.22 6.90 11.07
C GLY A 93 5.83 6.84 12.47
N PHE A 94 5.19 6.17 13.42
CA PHE A 94 5.56 6.23 14.84
C PHE A 94 7.03 5.94 15.09
N SER A 95 7.57 4.84 14.56
CA SER A 95 8.98 4.47 14.76
C SER A 95 9.95 5.49 14.15
N ALA A 96 9.60 6.08 12.99
CA ALA A 96 10.40 7.12 12.36
C ALA A 96 10.38 8.40 13.23
N ILE A 97 9.23 8.85 13.71
CA ILE A 97 9.11 10.01 14.59
C ILE A 97 9.90 9.78 15.88
N GLN A 98 9.76 8.60 16.48
CA GLN A 98 10.47 8.22 17.71
C GLN A 98 11.98 8.21 17.52
N SER A 99 12.50 7.69 16.41
CA SER A 99 13.93 7.60 16.15
C SER A 99 14.61 8.98 16.04
N HIS A 100 13.86 10.01 15.70
CA HIS A 100 14.32 11.39 15.65
C HIS A 100 14.06 12.19 16.92
N SER A 101 13.28 11.63 17.88
CA SER A 101 13.01 12.30 19.15
C SER A 101 14.21 12.20 20.10
N SER A 102 14.43 13.27 20.87
CA SER A 102 15.41 13.34 21.95
C SER A 102 14.78 13.96 23.20
N VAL A 103 15.56 14.07 24.27
CA VAL A 103 15.10 14.75 25.48
C VAL A 103 14.85 16.25 25.25
N GLU A 104 15.63 16.87 24.36
CA GLU A 104 15.53 18.29 23.98
C GLU A 104 14.42 18.54 22.93
N HIS A 105 14.10 17.52 22.13
CA HIS A 105 13.14 17.60 21.04
C HIS A 105 12.28 16.34 21.00
N ASP A 106 11.21 16.31 21.76
CA ASP A 106 10.27 15.18 21.78
C ASP A 106 9.22 15.33 20.67
N TYR A 107 9.56 14.87 19.46
CA TYR A 107 8.68 14.93 18.30
C TYR A 107 7.41 14.08 18.43
N LEU A 108 7.40 13.08 19.34
CA LEU A 108 6.17 12.36 19.65
C LEU A 108 5.21 13.22 20.48
N ALA A 109 5.74 13.98 21.45
CA ALA A 109 4.92 14.84 22.30
C ALA A 109 4.52 16.15 21.60
N ASP A 110 5.44 16.79 20.88
CA ASP A 110 5.29 18.14 20.32
C ASP A 110 4.87 18.16 18.86
N GLY A 111 5.00 17.03 18.16
CA GLY A 111 4.90 16.95 16.72
C GLY A 111 6.18 17.43 16.01
N PHE A 112 6.24 17.22 14.70
CA PHE A 112 7.34 17.66 13.86
C PHE A 112 6.83 18.23 12.54
N TRP A 113 7.40 19.35 12.08
CA TRP A 113 7.09 19.96 10.79
C TRP A 113 8.34 20.54 10.15
N ALA A 114 8.73 19.97 9.01
CA ALA A 114 9.76 20.54 8.15
C ALA A 114 9.15 21.65 7.29
N TYR A 115 9.61 22.88 7.45
CA TYR A 115 9.15 24.03 6.67
C TYR A 115 9.96 24.23 5.38
N LYS A 116 11.09 23.53 5.27
CA LYS A 116 11.97 23.49 4.09
C LYS A 116 12.40 22.06 3.83
N MET A 117 12.77 21.76 2.58
CA MET A 117 13.23 20.41 2.22
C MET A 117 14.52 20.00 2.94
N GLU A 118 15.35 20.99 3.30
CA GLU A 118 16.60 20.77 4.03
C GLU A 118 16.36 20.35 5.49
N ASP A 119 15.17 20.64 6.04
CA ASP A 119 14.78 20.29 7.39
C ASP A 119 14.15 18.88 7.48
N GLU A 120 13.86 18.24 6.33
CA GLU A 120 13.26 16.91 6.27
C GLU A 120 14.23 15.84 6.79
N LEU A 121 13.76 14.96 7.68
CA LEU A 121 14.59 14.02 8.41
C LEU A 121 14.69 12.66 7.70
N PRO A 122 15.90 12.18 7.34
CA PRO A 122 16.09 10.93 6.62
C PRO A 122 15.80 9.71 7.49
N ASN A 123 15.16 8.69 6.93
CA ASN A 123 14.84 7.43 7.61
C ASN A 123 15.49 6.25 6.87
N PRO A 124 16.74 5.90 7.19
CA PRO A 124 17.50 4.88 6.45
C PRO A 124 16.90 3.47 6.57
N ASP A 125 16.09 3.22 7.58
CA ASP A 125 15.44 1.94 7.80
C ASP A 125 14.07 1.81 7.08
N VAL A 126 13.60 2.88 6.44
CA VAL A 126 12.31 2.92 5.74
C VAL A 126 12.51 2.88 4.24
N THR A 127 11.75 2.03 3.56
CA THR A 127 11.68 1.99 2.10
C THR A 127 10.27 2.29 1.60
N ALA A 128 10.17 2.87 0.41
CA ALA A 128 8.94 3.13 -0.30
C ALA A 128 8.92 2.32 -1.59
N SER A 129 7.97 1.41 -1.73
CA SER A 129 7.82 0.53 -2.89
C SER A 129 6.60 0.93 -3.71
N ILE A 130 6.78 1.18 -5.01
CA ILE A 130 5.70 1.46 -5.95
C ILE A 130 5.55 0.27 -6.89
N LEU A 131 4.33 -0.27 -7.01
CA LEU A 131 4.03 -1.40 -7.88
C LEU A 131 4.12 -0.97 -9.35
N GLU A 132 5.03 -1.58 -10.09
CA GLU A 132 5.16 -1.37 -11.52
C GLU A 132 4.27 -2.33 -12.31
N ARG A 133 4.35 -3.63 -12.00
CA ARG A 133 3.65 -4.68 -12.75
C ARG A 133 3.32 -5.87 -11.88
N MET A 134 2.21 -6.50 -12.19
CA MET A 134 1.76 -7.77 -11.63
C MET A 134 1.48 -8.76 -12.77
N GLU A 135 1.97 -9.99 -12.66
CA GLU A 135 1.77 -11.06 -13.66
C GLU A 135 1.32 -12.35 -12.99
N ASP A 136 0.38 -13.03 -13.60
CA ASP A 136 0.02 -14.39 -13.23
C ASP A 136 1.10 -15.35 -13.79
N VAL A 137 1.82 -16.03 -12.89
CA VAL A 137 2.89 -16.97 -13.22
C VAL A 137 2.55 -18.40 -12.78
N THR A 138 1.27 -18.67 -12.54
CA THR A 138 0.76 -19.95 -12.06
C THR A 138 1.20 -21.09 -12.98
N ASP A 139 1.09 -20.91 -14.30
CA ASP A 139 1.46 -21.94 -15.29
C ASP A 139 2.96 -22.27 -15.29
N ARG A 140 3.80 -21.41 -14.69
CA ARG A 140 5.24 -21.65 -14.54
C ARG A 140 5.59 -22.44 -13.29
N ILE A 141 4.70 -22.50 -12.29
CA ILE A 141 4.95 -23.13 -10.98
C ILE A 141 4.09 -24.37 -10.80
N ALA A 142 2.79 -24.29 -11.08
CA ALA A 142 1.82 -25.35 -10.83
C ALA A 142 2.19 -26.72 -11.43
N PRO A 143 2.75 -26.83 -12.66
CA PRO A 143 3.12 -28.14 -13.23
C PRO A 143 4.16 -28.94 -12.45
N PHE A 144 4.90 -28.28 -11.55
CA PHE A 144 5.92 -28.92 -10.72
C PHE A 144 5.41 -29.33 -9.34
N LEU A 145 4.18 -28.94 -8.99
CA LEU A 145 3.56 -29.24 -7.70
C LEU A 145 2.69 -30.50 -7.83
N LYS A 146 2.88 -31.44 -6.91
CA LYS A 146 2.11 -32.70 -6.85
C LYS A 146 1.35 -32.76 -5.54
N ASP A 147 0.20 -33.44 -5.55
CA ASP A 147 -0.69 -33.55 -4.38
C ASP A 147 -0.08 -34.37 -3.23
N ASP A 148 0.87 -35.26 -3.53
CA ASP A 148 1.53 -36.12 -2.56
C ASP A 148 2.82 -35.54 -1.94
N MET A 149 3.17 -34.29 -2.29
CA MET A 149 4.34 -33.62 -1.74
C MET A 149 4.13 -33.20 -0.28
N SER A 150 5.23 -33.27 0.51
CA SER A 150 5.25 -32.63 1.81
C SER A 150 5.22 -31.09 1.66
N GLU A 151 4.69 -30.37 2.66
CA GLU A 151 4.68 -28.90 2.68
C GLU A 151 6.10 -28.31 2.53
N MET A 152 7.10 -28.97 3.09
CA MET A 152 8.50 -28.55 2.99
C MET A 152 9.03 -28.67 1.55
N ASP A 153 8.78 -29.80 0.88
CA ASP A 153 9.22 -30.03 -0.50
C ASP A 153 8.48 -29.10 -1.46
N ARG A 154 7.15 -28.92 -1.23
CA ARG A 154 6.34 -27.98 -1.97
C ARG A 154 6.88 -26.56 -1.87
N GLY A 155 7.18 -26.10 -0.65
CA GLY A 155 7.77 -24.78 -0.40
C GLY A 155 9.13 -24.61 -1.11
N ALA A 156 10.02 -25.58 -1.02
CA ALA A 156 11.34 -25.54 -1.66
C ALA A 156 11.25 -25.43 -3.19
N ILE A 157 10.31 -26.14 -3.80
CA ILE A 157 10.07 -26.07 -5.25
C ILE A 157 9.54 -24.70 -5.65
N ILE A 158 8.53 -24.18 -4.91
CA ILE A 158 7.97 -22.86 -5.15
C ILE A 158 9.08 -21.80 -5.05
N ASP A 159 9.89 -21.81 -4.00
CA ASP A 159 10.97 -20.86 -3.79
C ASP A 159 12.01 -20.91 -4.92
N SER A 160 12.42 -22.14 -5.32
CA SER A 160 13.41 -22.35 -6.38
C SER A 160 12.93 -21.77 -7.72
N ILE A 161 11.69 -22.09 -8.13
CA ILE A 161 11.13 -21.63 -9.41
C ILE A 161 10.86 -20.12 -9.33
N SER A 162 10.36 -19.62 -8.21
CA SER A 162 10.13 -18.20 -7.98
C SER A 162 11.40 -17.37 -8.12
N ALA A 163 12.52 -17.87 -7.60
CA ALA A 163 13.83 -17.21 -7.74
C ALA A 163 14.25 -17.07 -9.22
N VAL A 164 14.01 -18.10 -10.04
CA VAL A 164 14.29 -18.07 -11.49
C VAL A 164 13.38 -17.05 -12.18
N ILE A 165 12.07 -17.08 -11.88
CA ILE A 165 11.09 -16.15 -12.47
C ILE A 165 11.47 -14.70 -12.17
N VAL A 166 11.77 -14.40 -10.89
CA VAL A 166 12.18 -13.06 -10.47
C VAL A 166 13.47 -12.63 -11.16
N LYS A 167 14.49 -13.49 -11.18
CA LYS A 167 15.78 -13.20 -11.83
C LYS A 167 15.61 -12.82 -13.31
N GLU A 168 14.78 -13.56 -14.04
CA GLU A 168 14.48 -13.27 -15.45
C GLU A 168 13.74 -11.94 -15.60
N ALA A 169 12.73 -11.72 -14.78
CA ALA A 169 11.85 -10.55 -14.88
C ALA A 169 12.56 -9.22 -14.56
N VAL A 170 13.56 -9.24 -13.66
CA VAL A 170 14.30 -8.03 -13.30
C VAL A 170 15.58 -7.82 -14.11
N ALA A 171 15.96 -8.78 -14.96
CA ALA A 171 17.19 -8.70 -15.74
C ALA A 171 17.23 -7.44 -16.62
N GLY A 172 18.31 -6.66 -16.50
CA GLY A 172 18.50 -5.42 -17.27
C GLY A 172 17.61 -4.25 -16.81
N THR A 173 16.91 -4.38 -15.67
CA THR A 173 16.06 -3.34 -15.09
C THR A 173 16.61 -2.87 -13.73
N LYS A 174 16.03 -1.77 -13.19
CA LYS A 174 16.23 -1.33 -11.80
C LYS A 174 15.10 -1.80 -10.87
N LEU A 175 14.28 -2.74 -11.34
CA LEU A 175 13.16 -3.27 -10.58
C LEU A 175 13.60 -4.34 -9.58
N SER A 176 12.80 -4.52 -8.58
CA SER A 176 12.87 -5.63 -7.64
C SER A 176 11.57 -6.44 -7.72
N GLY A 177 11.66 -7.75 -7.52
CA GLY A 177 10.50 -8.61 -7.69
C GLY A 177 10.36 -9.65 -6.59
N GLN A 178 9.14 -10.11 -6.43
CA GLN A 178 8.80 -11.30 -5.62
C GLN A 178 7.63 -12.04 -6.24
N VAL A 179 7.61 -13.35 -6.05
CA VAL A 179 6.43 -14.17 -6.35
C VAL A 179 5.67 -14.41 -5.04
N GLN A 180 4.36 -14.22 -5.07
CA GLN A 180 3.47 -14.46 -3.94
C GLN A 180 2.44 -15.53 -4.30
N PRO A 181 2.26 -16.55 -3.43
CA PRO A 181 1.13 -17.45 -3.52
C PRO A 181 -0.16 -16.71 -3.13
N MET A 182 -1.21 -16.91 -3.89
CA MET A 182 -2.53 -16.37 -3.66
C MET A 182 -3.55 -17.51 -3.65
N PHE A 183 -4.73 -17.25 -3.07
CA PHE A 183 -5.84 -18.21 -3.02
C PHE A 183 -5.39 -19.56 -2.44
N GLU A 184 -4.78 -19.51 -1.24
CA GLU A 184 -4.26 -20.70 -0.53
C GLU A 184 -3.19 -21.48 -1.33
N GLY A 185 -2.43 -20.79 -2.17
CA GLY A 185 -1.38 -21.41 -2.98
C GLY A 185 -1.88 -22.08 -4.27
N ASN A 186 -3.11 -21.77 -4.69
CA ASN A 186 -3.65 -22.26 -5.97
C ASN A 186 -3.23 -21.39 -7.17
N GLN A 187 -2.82 -20.15 -6.91
CA GLN A 187 -2.29 -19.26 -7.93
C GLN A 187 -1.03 -18.56 -7.44
N PHE A 188 -0.16 -18.17 -8.38
CA PHE A 188 1.10 -17.51 -8.10
C PHE A 188 1.21 -16.25 -8.94
N PHE A 189 1.54 -15.14 -8.30
CA PHE A 189 1.68 -13.85 -8.96
C PHE A 189 3.07 -13.27 -8.74
N LEU A 190 3.71 -12.85 -9.83
CA LEU A 190 4.91 -12.04 -9.80
C LEU A 190 4.52 -10.58 -9.60
N PHE A 191 5.11 -9.94 -8.61
CA PHE A 191 5.00 -8.50 -8.35
C PHE A 191 6.35 -7.85 -8.59
N LEU A 192 6.38 -6.82 -9.43
CA LEU A 192 7.57 -6.03 -9.70
C LEU A 192 7.38 -4.61 -9.16
N TYR A 193 8.39 -4.13 -8.43
CA TYR A 193 8.38 -2.83 -7.75
C TYR A 193 9.61 -2.01 -8.10
N THR A 194 9.43 -0.69 -8.12
CA THR A 194 10.52 0.25 -7.89
C THR A 194 10.61 0.51 -6.39
N ILE A 195 11.79 0.30 -5.78
CA ILE A 195 12.01 0.48 -4.33
C ILE A 195 12.91 1.67 -4.12
N TYR A 196 12.38 2.69 -3.44
CA TYR A 196 13.09 3.90 -3.05
C TYR A 196 13.57 3.76 -1.60
N LYS A 197 14.79 4.22 -1.33
CA LYS A 197 15.45 4.08 -0.02
C LYS A 197 15.71 5.41 0.68
N ASP A 198 15.62 6.54 -0.03
CA ASP A 198 15.67 7.87 0.59
C ASP A 198 14.24 8.35 0.84
N VAL A 199 13.74 8.04 2.04
CA VAL A 199 12.41 8.42 2.53
C VAL A 199 12.61 9.32 3.74
N ARG A 200 12.09 10.56 3.68
CA ARG A 200 12.31 11.56 4.73
C ARG A 200 11.01 11.93 5.41
N LEU A 201 11.05 12.07 6.73
CA LEU A 201 9.93 12.57 7.53
C LEU A 201 9.78 14.07 7.26
N VAL A 202 8.58 14.48 6.85
CA VAL A 202 8.21 15.87 6.56
C VAL A 202 7.38 16.48 7.68
N GLY A 203 6.49 15.68 8.28
CA GLY A 203 5.68 16.16 9.35
C GLY A 203 4.78 15.12 9.98
N ALA A 204 4.46 15.34 11.24
CA ALA A 204 3.49 14.57 11.98
C ALA A 204 2.91 15.43 13.11
N PRO A 205 1.61 15.33 13.40
CA PRO A 205 1.04 15.96 14.59
C PRO A 205 1.58 15.31 15.86
N PRO A 206 1.44 15.96 17.03
CA PRO A 206 1.70 15.34 18.32
C PRO A 206 0.91 14.03 18.48
N GLN A 207 1.48 13.06 19.20
CA GLN A 207 0.80 11.78 19.47
C GLN A 207 -0.57 11.96 20.15
N SER A 208 -0.72 13.00 20.96
CA SER A 208 -2.00 13.37 21.59
C SER A 208 -3.11 13.65 20.57
N MET A 209 -2.76 14.05 19.35
CA MET A 209 -3.67 14.20 18.20
C MET A 209 -3.66 12.97 17.30
N GLY A 210 -2.47 12.46 16.98
CA GLY A 210 -2.28 11.31 16.07
C GLY A 210 -2.87 10.00 16.61
N LYS A 211 -2.99 9.88 17.93
CA LYS A 211 -3.62 8.74 18.61
C LYS A 211 -4.72 9.19 19.58
N PHE A 212 -5.44 10.26 19.25
CA PHE A 212 -6.52 10.75 20.08
C PHE A 212 -7.61 9.69 20.29
N GLY A 213 -8.03 9.50 21.56
CA GLY A 213 -9.02 8.49 21.94
C GLY A 213 -8.52 7.04 21.87
N GLY A 214 -7.25 6.81 21.56
CA GLY A 214 -6.63 5.49 21.49
C GLY A 214 -7.25 4.60 20.42
N ASP A 215 -7.22 3.30 20.65
CA ASP A 215 -7.70 2.32 19.66
C ASP A 215 -9.24 2.35 19.52
N THR A 216 -9.97 2.76 20.58
CA THR A 216 -11.43 2.82 20.55
C THR A 216 -11.92 3.86 19.53
N ASP A 217 -11.42 5.09 19.60
CA ASP A 217 -11.90 6.19 18.75
C ASP A 217 -11.35 6.07 17.30
N ASN A 218 -10.23 5.37 17.10
CA ASN A 218 -9.66 5.18 15.77
C ASN A 218 -10.60 4.41 14.82
N TRP A 219 -11.51 3.63 15.37
CA TRP A 219 -12.46 2.80 14.60
C TRP A 219 -13.92 3.27 14.69
N MET A 220 -14.15 4.40 15.35
CA MET A 220 -15.50 4.94 15.54
C MET A 220 -15.75 6.18 14.67
N TRP A 221 -16.97 6.38 14.27
CA TRP A 221 -17.45 7.59 13.62
C TRP A 221 -18.29 8.43 14.61
N PRO A 222 -18.16 9.77 14.63
CA PRO A 222 -17.25 10.60 13.83
C PRO A 222 -15.78 10.49 14.28
N ARG A 223 -14.85 10.69 13.34
CA ARG A 223 -13.41 10.63 13.60
C ARG A 223 -12.92 11.93 14.21
N HIS A 224 -12.23 11.83 15.34
CA HIS A 224 -11.56 12.97 16.01
C HIS A 224 -10.04 12.84 16.02
N THR A 225 -9.53 11.67 15.63
CA THR A 225 -8.11 11.38 15.56
C THR A 225 -7.50 12.00 14.32
N ALA A 226 -6.37 12.68 14.45
CA ALA A 226 -5.53 13.14 13.35
C ALA A 226 -4.42 12.12 13.06
N ASP A 227 -4.83 10.86 12.77
CA ASP A 227 -3.92 9.73 12.54
C ASP A 227 -3.28 9.83 11.16
N PHE A 228 -2.37 10.81 11.00
CA PHE A 228 -1.58 10.94 9.78
C PHE A 228 -0.12 11.31 10.09
N SER A 229 0.75 10.97 9.16
CA SER A 229 2.12 11.46 9.06
C SER A 229 2.50 11.67 7.60
N MET A 230 3.44 12.56 7.35
CA MET A 230 3.90 12.90 6.01
C MET A 230 5.36 12.56 5.83
N PHE A 231 5.66 11.94 4.71
CA PHE A 231 7.00 11.65 4.25
C PHE A 231 7.20 12.19 2.85
N ARG A 232 8.45 12.28 2.41
CA ARG A 232 8.79 12.54 1.01
C ARG A 232 9.76 11.50 0.51
N ILE A 233 9.51 11.04 -0.71
CA ILE A 233 10.40 10.12 -1.42
C ILE A 233 11.38 10.94 -2.24
N TYR A 234 12.66 10.58 -2.17
CA TYR A 234 13.74 11.18 -2.93
C TYR A 234 14.39 10.18 -3.86
N THR A 235 15.00 10.69 -4.92
CA THR A 235 15.73 9.94 -5.95
C THR A 235 17.08 10.59 -6.21
N ALA A 236 18.00 9.87 -6.85
CA ALA A 236 19.14 10.50 -7.48
C ALA A 236 18.68 11.56 -8.51
N PRO A 237 19.53 12.51 -8.91
CA PRO A 237 19.20 13.55 -9.89
C PRO A 237 18.71 13.02 -11.24
N ASP A 238 19.11 11.79 -11.61
CA ASP A 238 18.66 11.10 -12.83
C ASP A 238 17.27 10.42 -12.68
N GLY A 239 16.64 10.57 -11.52
CA GLY A 239 15.34 9.95 -11.19
C GLY A 239 15.43 8.49 -10.74
N SER A 240 16.61 7.91 -10.65
CA SER A 240 16.77 6.52 -10.19
C SER A 240 16.66 6.39 -8.67
N PRO A 241 16.17 5.24 -8.15
CA PRO A 241 16.26 4.92 -6.73
C PRO A 241 17.70 5.02 -6.21
N ALA A 242 17.87 5.65 -5.06
CA ALA A 242 19.18 5.85 -4.43
C ALA A 242 19.08 5.74 -2.91
N GLU A 243 20.20 5.44 -2.26
CA GLU A 243 20.37 5.65 -0.82
C GLU A 243 20.35 7.15 -0.51
N TYR A 244 20.17 7.48 0.78
CA TYR A 244 20.20 8.88 1.20
C TYR A 244 21.45 9.64 0.70
N SER A 245 21.22 10.78 0.08
CA SER A 245 22.24 11.77 -0.24
C SER A 245 21.67 13.18 -0.16
N LYS A 246 22.51 14.15 0.20
CA LYS A 246 22.12 15.58 0.18
C LYS A 246 21.82 16.08 -1.25
N ASP A 247 22.39 15.41 -2.25
CA ASP A 247 22.22 15.76 -3.66
C ASP A 247 20.95 15.15 -4.28
N ASN A 248 20.27 14.28 -3.55
CA ASN A 248 19.02 13.69 -4.02
C ASN A 248 17.92 14.73 -4.16
N VAL A 249 17.07 14.52 -5.13
CA VAL A 249 15.94 15.39 -5.47
C VAL A 249 14.62 14.71 -5.17
N PRO A 250 13.54 15.46 -4.88
CA PRO A 250 12.21 14.88 -4.70
C PRO A 250 11.77 14.03 -5.90
N LEU A 251 11.17 12.88 -5.62
CA LEU A 251 10.58 12.01 -6.64
C LEU A 251 9.56 12.79 -7.46
N LYS A 252 9.65 12.65 -8.77
CA LYS A 252 8.57 13.04 -9.71
C LYS A 252 7.75 11.79 -10.04
N PRO A 253 6.61 11.56 -9.35
CA PRO A 253 5.85 10.34 -9.52
C PRO A 253 5.15 10.31 -10.89
N LYS A 254 4.85 9.12 -11.39
CA LYS A 254 4.05 8.93 -12.61
C LYS A 254 2.62 9.41 -12.41
N HIS A 255 2.10 9.28 -11.19
CA HIS A 255 0.77 9.73 -10.78
C HIS A 255 0.77 10.12 -9.30
N TYR A 256 -0.13 11.01 -8.90
CA TYR A 256 -0.38 11.38 -7.52
C TYR A 256 -1.85 11.72 -7.30
N LEU A 257 -2.33 11.62 -6.07
CA LEU A 257 -3.71 11.92 -5.69
C LEU A 257 -3.79 13.33 -5.09
N PRO A 258 -4.34 14.31 -5.81
CA PRO A 258 -4.42 15.67 -5.28
C PRO A 258 -5.44 15.74 -4.13
N VAL A 259 -5.03 16.41 -3.04
CA VAL A 259 -5.91 16.63 -1.89
C VAL A 259 -7.01 17.63 -2.25
N SER A 260 -8.27 17.26 -1.98
CA SER A 260 -9.40 18.15 -2.20
C SER A 260 -9.47 19.25 -1.14
N ALA A 261 -9.35 20.50 -1.57
CA ALA A 261 -9.56 21.67 -0.69
C ALA A 261 -11.04 21.93 -0.36
N LYS A 262 -11.98 21.16 -0.93
CA LYS A 262 -13.41 21.30 -0.67
C LYS A 262 -13.85 20.64 0.65
N GLY A 263 -12.98 19.87 1.26
CA GLY A 263 -13.27 19.10 2.47
C GLY A 263 -14.20 17.92 2.22
N VAL A 264 -14.61 17.30 3.32
CA VAL A 264 -15.56 16.18 3.32
C VAL A 264 -16.97 16.72 3.12
N LYS A 265 -17.77 16.00 2.34
CA LYS A 265 -19.21 16.23 2.21
C LYS A 265 -19.94 14.99 2.69
N ASP A 266 -21.02 15.22 3.45
CA ASP A 266 -21.97 14.18 3.82
C ASP A 266 -22.78 13.70 2.60
#